data_3fa97d576802a435dcced71e2fbea6f7
#
_entry.id   3fa97d576802a435dcced71e2fbea6f7
#
_cell.length_a   1.000
_cell.length_b   1.000
_cell.length_c   1.000
_cell.angle_alpha   90.00
_cell.angle_beta   90.00
_cell.angle_gamma   90.00
#
_symmetry.space_group_name_H-M   'P 1'
#
loop_
_entity.id
_entity.type
_entity.pdbx_description
1 polymer ?
#
loop_
_entity_poly.entity_id
_entity_poly.type
_entity_poly.pdbx_seq_one_letter_code
_entity_poly.pdbx_strand_id
1 'polypeptide(L)'
;MRLPSGGIQTTGGGTTNATNLTVETNGNSSAAIRSDRGGGTINVEKGTYTSKGYNSPAVYSTANITVKSAALTAENSEALVVEGKNSITLENCDVSGSMSDSKGTSSSENVHNVMIYQSMSGDAETGTANFSMTGGKLTSSNGDQFYVTNTDCNITLSDVTLVNKDKNGKLLRVTGNSASHGWGTAGKNDAQVTFTADAQTMEGDMEADSISTLDL
;
A
#
# COMPACT_ATOMS: atom_id res chain seq x y z
N MET A 1 -16.52 21.55 6.01
CA MET A 1 -15.49 20.49 6.16
C MET A 1 -16.12 19.20 5.64
N ARG A 2 -15.68 18.64 4.51
CA ARG A 2 -16.11 17.30 4.08
C ARG A 2 -15.26 16.30 4.86
N LEU A 3 -15.88 15.36 5.55
CA LEU A 3 -15.18 14.24 6.17
C LEU A 3 -14.60 13.35 5.05
N PRO A 4 -13.42 12.75 5.24
CA PRO A 4 -12.90 11.76 4.33
C PRO A 4 -13.94 10.64 4.15
N SER A 5 -14.21 10.25 2.92
CA SER A 5 -15.14 9.17 2.62
C SER A 5 -14.47 8.15 1.72
N GLY A 6 -14.51 6.87 2.10
CA GLY A 6 -14.10 5.77 1.24
C GLY A 6 -15.26 5.33 0.34
N GLY A 7 -14.93 4.60 -0.72
CA GLY A 7 -15.93 3.96 -1.57
C GLY A 7 -16.56 2.75 -0.88
N ILE A 8 -15.76 1.70 -0.65
CA ILE A 8 -16.09 0.55 0.20
C ILE A 8 -15.34 0.71 1.51
N GLN A 9 -16.04 0.62 2.62
CA GLN A 9 -15.42 0.75 3.93
C GLN A 9 -15.89 -0.37 4.87
N THR A 10 -14.93 -0.95 5.59
CA THR A 10 -15.17 -1.91 6.68
C THR A 10 -14.47 -1.40 7.93
N THR A 11 -15.12 -1.53 9.08
CA THR A 11 -14.58 -1.09 10.38
C THR A 11 -15.04 -2.02 11.49
N GLY A 12 -14.35 -2.02 12.63
CA GLY A 12 -14.76 -2.72 13.83
C GLY A 12 -14.82 -4.24 13.69
N GLY A 13 -13.94 -4.86 12.91
CA GLY A 13 -13.89 -6.31 12.74
C GLY A 13 -14.93 -6.90 11.78
N GLY A 14 -15.68 -6.05 11.06
CA GLY A 14 -16.71 -6.48 10.11
C GLY A 14 -16.15 -7.19 8.87
N THR A 15 -17.06 -7.77 8.08
CA THR A 15 -16.75 -8.41 6.80
C THR A 15 -17.55 -7.77 5.67
N THR A 16 -16.87 -7.36 4.60
CA THR A 16 -17.50 -6.87 3.37
C THR A 16 -17.12 -7.76 2.21
N ASN A 17 -18.10 -8.22 1.44
CA ASN A 17 -17.90 -8.93 0.18
C ASN A 17 -18.50 -8.09 -0.95
N ALA A 18 -17.71 -7.81 -1.98
CA ALA A 18 -18.12 -7.01 -3.12
C ALA A 18 -17.74 -7.70 -4.43
N THR A 19 -18.64 -7.69 -5.40
CA THR A 19 -18.41 -8.33 -6.69
C THR A 19 -18.81 -7.40 -7.83
N ASN A 20 -17.89 -7.18 -8.76
CA ASN A 20 -18.09 -6.47 -10.01
C ASN A 20 -18.72 -5.07 -9.86
N LEU A 21 -18.14 -4.27 -8.94
CA LEU A 21 -18.58 -2.90 -8.73
C LEU A 21 -17.72 -1.91 -9.53
N THR A 22 -18.32 -0.78 -9.85
CA THR A 22 -17.61 0.43 -10.28
C THR A 22 -17.65 1.43 -9.13
N VAL A 23 -16.49 1.74 -8.57
CA VAL A 23 -16.35 2.65 -7.43
C VAL A 23 -15.42 3.80 -7.82
N GLU A 24 -15.86 5.02 -7.58
CA GLU A 24 -15.08 6.23 -7.79
C GLU A 24 -15.14 7.12 -6.55
N THR A 25 -14.00 7.57 -6.06
CA THR A 25 -13.90 8.56 -4.98
C THR A 25 -13.16 9.80 -5.45
N ASN A 26 -13.67 10.98 -5.10
CA ASN A 26 -13.16 12.27 -5.56
C ASN A 26 -12.61 13.15 -4.42
N GLY A 27 -12.84 12.76 -3.18
CA GLY A 27 -12.39 13.51 -2.01
C GLY A 27 -10.93 13.25 -1.68
N ASN A 28 -10.25 14.23 -1.08
CA ASN A 28 -8.94 13.98 -0.46
C ASN A 28 -9.08 12.99 0.69
N SER A 29 -8.06 12.18 0.93
CA SER A 29 -8.04 11.13 1.95
C SER A 29 -9.25 10.18 1.85
N SER A 30 -9.61 9.79 0.63
CA SER A 30 -10.81 9.03 0.31
C SER A 30 -10.46 7.83 -0.57
N ALA A 31 -9.92 6.78 0.04
CA ALA A 31 -9.57 5.55 -0.67
C ALA A 31 -10.81 4.87 -1.30
N ALA A 32 -10.63 4.18 -2.43
CA ALA A 32 -11.73 3.49 -3.09
C ALA A 32 -12.16 2.22 -2.32
N ILE A 33 -11.21 1.51 -1.73
CA ILE A 33 -11.42 0.38 -0.82
C ILE A 33 -10.63 0.69 0.45
N ARG A 34 -11.29 0.69 1.62
CA ARG A 34 -10.60 0.94 2.88
C ARG A 34 -11.16 0.13 4.04
N SER A 35 -10.31 -0.17 4.97
CA SER A 35 -10.68 -0.50 6.33
C SER A 35 -10.26 0.64 7.26
N ASP A 36 -10.94 0.78 8.38
CA ASP A 36 -10.67 1.80 9.37
C ASP A 36 -10.90 1.20 10.75
N ARG A 37 -9.92 1.32 11.62
CA ARG A 37 -9.90 0.88 13.03
C ARG A 37 -10.62 -0.44 13.34
N GLY A 38 -9.91 -1.31 14.03
CA GLY A 38 -10.49 -2.56 14.56
C GLY A 38 -10.46 -3.73 13.58
N GLY A 39 -9.70 -3.62 12.51
CA GLY A 39 -9.48 -4.73 11.59
C GLY A 39 -10.73 -5.14 10.81
N GLY A 40 -10.78 -6.42 10.44
CA GLY A 40 -11.89 -7.02 9.69
C GLY A 40 -11.43 -7.70 8.41
N THR A 41 -12.37 -7.89 7.49
CA THR A 41 -12.11 -8.57 6.22
C THR A 41 -12.83 -7.87 5.08
N ILE A 42 -12.13 -7.60 3.98
CA ILE A 42 -12.74 -7.12 2.74
C ILE A 42 -12.36 -8.08 1.62
N ASN A 43 -13.35 -8.65 0.96
CA ASN A 43 -13.17 -9.49 -0.21
C ASN A 43 -13.81 -8.80 -1.42
N VAL A 44 -12.99 -8.54 -2.44
CA VAL A 44 -13.44 -7.90 -3.67
C VAL A 44 -13.13 -8.82 -4.84
N GLU A 45 -14.10 -9.06 -5.69
CA GLU A 45 -13.93 -9.81 -6.93
C GLU A 45 -14.43 -9.00 -8.11
N LYS A 46 -13.56 -8.77 -9.09
CA LYS A 46 -13.82 -8.01 -10.31
C LYS A 46 -14.21 -6.54 -10.05
N GLY A 47 -14.36 -5.79 -11.12
CA GLY A 47 -14.78 -4.40 -11.07
C GLY A 47 -13.64 -3.40 -11.21
N THR A 48 -13.99 -2.13 -11.07
CA THR A 48 -13.07 -0.98 -11.21
C THR A 48 -13.19 -0.08 -9.99
N TYR A 49 -12.06 0.23 -9.39
CA TYR A 49 -11.98 1.01 -8.15
C TYR A 49 -10.97 2.13 -8.35
N THR A 50 -11.47 3.36 -8.44
CA THR A 50 -10.66 4.55 -8.75
C THR A 50 -10.77 5.57 -7.64
N SER A 51 -9.63 6.01 -7.13
CA SER A 51 -9.52 7.18 -6.25
C SER A 51 -8.84 8.33 -7.01
N LYS A 52 -9.46 9.50 -7.03
CA LYS A 52 -8.98 10.70 -7.75
C LYS A 52 -8.43 11.78 -6.84
N GLY A 53 -8.79 11.71 -5.58
CA GLY A 53 -8.39 12.72 -4.61
C GLY A 53 -6.92 12.65 -4.25
N TYR A 54 -6.38 13.78 -3.82
CA TYR A 54 -5.05 13.85 -3.24
C TYR A 54 -4.98 12.95 -2.01
N ASN A 55 -3.89 12.17 -1.92
CA ASN A 55 -3.64 11.32 -0.77
C ASN A 55 -4.78 10.32 -0.51
N SER A 56 -5.22 9.71 -1.57
CA SER A 56 -6.35 8.77 -1.61
C SER A 56 -5.91 7.51 -2.34
N PRO A 57 -5.34 6.52 -1.63
CA PRO A 57 -4.93 5.27 -2.26
C PRO A 57 -6.13 4.52 -2.84
N ALA A 58 -5.91 3.67 -3.83
CA ALA A 58 -6.96 2.80 -4.32
C ALA A 58 -7.38 1.80 -3.23
N VAL A 59 -6.41 1.28 -2.46
CA VAL A 59 -6.65 0.39 -1.30
C VAL A 59 -5.87 0.88 -0.09
N TYR A 60 -6.56 1.08 1.04
CA TYR A 60 -5.96 1.37 2.35
C TYR A 60 -6.37 0.30 3.36
N SER A 61 -5.40 -0.44 3.88
CA SER A 61 -5.65 -1.59 4.74
C SER A 61 -5.18 -1.39 6.18
N THR A 62 -6.13 -1.40 7.12
CA THR A 62 -5.96 -1.71 8.53
C THR A 62 -6.68 -3.01 8.89
N ALA A 63 -6.80 -3.95 7.94
CA ALA A 63 -7.53 -5.22 8.02
C ALA A 63 -6.89 -6.27 7.11
N ASN A 64 -7.61 -7.35 6.81
CA ASN A 64 -7.26 -8.30 5.77
C ASN A 64 -8.08 -7.99 4.51
N ILE A 65 -7.43 -7.47 3.48
CA ILE A 65 -8.08 -7.11 2.20
C ILE A 65 -7.60 -8.05 1.10
N THR A 66 -8.53 -8.71 0.44
CA THR A 66 -8.28 -9.55 -0.74
C THR A 66 -9.00 -8.97 -1.94
N VAL A 67 -8.29 -8.77 -3.05
CA VAL A 67 -8.87 -8.29 -4.32
C VAL A 67 -8.46 -9.22 -5.45
N LYS A 68 -9.44 -9.65 -6.24
CA LYS A 68 -9.24 -10.58 -7.36
C LYS A 68 -9.80 -10.00 -8.67
N SER A 69 -9.00 -10.09 -9.74
CA SER A 69 -9.42 -9.77 -11.12
C SER A 69 -10.03 -8.37 -11.29
N ALA A 70 -9.47 -7.36 -10.60
CA ALA A 70 -9.99 -6.00 -10.58
C ALA A 70 -8.97 -4.99 -11.10
N ALA A 71 -9.47 -3.83 -11.54
CA ALA A 71 -8.65 -2.65 -11.82
C ALA A 71 -8.68 -1.70 -10.62
N LEU A 72 -7.50 -1.34 -10.11
CA LEU A 72 -7.28 -0.48 -8.95
C LEU A 72 -6.44 0.73 -9.37
N THR A 73 -6.99 1.94 -9.28
CA THR A 73 -6.30 3.15 -9.73
C THR A 73 -6.33 4.24 -8.67
N ALA A 74 -5.16 4.79 -8.34
CA ALA A 74 -5.03 6.03 -7.58
C ALA A 74 -4.43 7.11 -8.50
N GLU A 75 -5.23 8.14 -8.82
CA GLU A 75 -4.83 9.17 -9.78
C GLU A 75 -3.91 10.24 -9.16
N ASN A 76 -3.94 10.40 -7.84
CA ASN A 76 -3.16 11.42 -7.13
C ASN A 76 -2.70 10.95 -5.73
N SER A 77 -2.28 9.70 -5.66
CA SER A 77 -1.79 9.03 -4.44
C SER A 77 -1.00 7.78 -4.81
N GLU A 78 -0.36 7.18 -3.82
CA GLU A 78 0.09 5.79 -3.87
C GLU A 78 -1.10 4.86 -4.17
N ALA A 79 -0.86 3.75 -4.85
CA ALA A 79 -1.93 2.80 -5.17
C ALA A 79 -2.42 2.05 -3.94
N LEU A 80 -1.51 1.57 -3.11
CA LEU A 80 -1.80 0.63 -2.04
C LEU A 80 -1.09 1.03 -0.74
N VAL A 81 -1.81 0.88 0.37
CA VAL A 81 -1.26 1.11 1.72
C VAL A 81 -1.61 -0.04 2.64
N VAL A 82 -0.61 -0.62 3.32
CA VAL A 82 -0.79 -1.57 4.41
C VAL A 82 -0.28 -0.94 5.69
N GLU A 83 -1.12 -0.82 6.71
CA GLU A 83 -0.75 -0.28 8.01
C GLU A 83 -0.79 -1.36 9.10
N GLY A 84 0.33 -1.47 9.84
CA GLY A 84 0.48 -2.43 10.95
C GLY A 84 0.42 -3.89 10.51
N LYS A 85 0.04 -4.79 11.43
CA LYS A 85 -0.04 -6.24 11.20
C LYS A 85 -1.17 -6.70 10.26
N ASN A 86 -1.49 -5.92 9.26
CA ASN A 86 -2.59 -6.17 8.35
C ASN A 86 -2.09 -6.67 6.98
N SER A 87 -3.01 -6.92 6.06
CA SER A 87 -2.63 -7.49 4.77
C SER A 87 -3.38 -6.91 3.58
N ILE A 88 -2.70 -6.93 2.43
CA ILE A 88 -3.32 -6.84 1.09
C ILE A 88 -2.89 -8.07 0.29
N THR A 89 -3.85 -8.81 -0.24
CA THR A 89 -3.65 -9.93 -1.16
C THR A 89 -4.31 -9.63 -2.49
N LEU A 90 -3.55 -9.66 -3.58
CA LEU A 90 -4.03 -9.39 -4.93
C LEU A 90 -3.84 -10.59 -5.84
N GLU A 91 -4.86 -10.92 -6.64
CA GLU A 91 -4.80 -11.97 -7.65
C GLU A 91 -5.29 -11.42 -9.00
N ASN A 92 -4.41 -11.46 -10.02
CA ASN A 92 -4.74 -11.01 -11.39
C ASN A 92 -5.33 -9.59 -11.45
N CYS A 93 -4.79 -8.66 -10.68
CA CYS A 93 -5.23 -7.28 -10.66
C CYS A 93 -4.37 -6.38 -11.56
N ASP A 94 -4.98 -5.32 -12.15
CA ASP A 94 -4.26 -4.22 -12.80
C ASP A 94 -4.25 -3.03 -11.84
N VAL A 95 -3.08 -2.71 -11.29
CA VAL A 95 -2.90 -1.72 -10.23
C VAL A 95 -2.05 -0.58 -10.72
N SER A 96 -2.49 0.66 -10.49
CA SER A 96 -1.71 1.85 -10.82
C SER A 96 -1.84 2.94 -9.78
N GLY A 97 -0.71 3.57 -9.45
CA GLY A 97 -0.62 4.73 -8.59
C GLY A 97 0.13 5.88 -9.25
N SER A 98 -0.24 7.10 -8.88
CA SER A 98 0.36 8.34 -9.38
C SER A 98 0.48 9.37 -8.24
N MET A 99 1.27 9.02 -7.23
CA MET A 99 1.55 9.90 -6.10
C MET A 99 2.30 11.15 -6.61
N SER A 100 1.72 12.33 -6.43
CA SER A 100 2.28 13.57 -6.98
C SER A 100 3.43 14.13 -6.17
N ASP A 101 3.40 13.97 -4.86
CA ASP A 101 4.44 14.39 -3.93
C ASP A 101 4.35 13.59 -2.61
N SER A 102 5.33 13.75 -1.73
CA SER A 102 5.41 13.07 -0.43
C SER A 102 4.71 13.82 0.70
N LYS A 103 3.86 14.79 0.44
CA LYS A 103 3.24 15.67 1.46
C LYS A 103 1.86 15.24 1.90
N GLY A 104 1.32 14.15 1.41
CA GLY A 104 0.00 13.65 1.76
C GLY A 104 -0.15 13.22 3.23
N THR A 105 -1.27 12.60 3.60
CA THR A 105 -1.51 12.07 4.95
C THR A 105 -0.61 10.90 5.28
N SER A 106 -0.27 10.11 4.30
CA SER A 106 0.82 9.17 4.43
C SER A 106 2.18 9.85 4.43
N SER A 107 2.22 11.18 4.31
CA SER A 107 3.35 12.10 4.38
C SER A 107 4.71 11.44 4.55
N SER A 108 5.03 10.53 3.66
CA SER A 108 6.31 9.86 3.69
C SER A 108 7.40 10.80 3.20
N GLU A 109 8.62 10.44 3.44
CA GLU A 109 9.77 11.19 2.94
C GLU A 109 10.04 10.89 1.46
N ASN A 110 9.37 9.89 0.91
CA ASN A 110 9.56 9.39 -0.44
C ASN A 110 8.23 9.30 -1.20
N VAL A 111 8.28 9.58 -2.49
CA VAL A 111 7.19 9.26 -3.42
C VAL A 111 7.26 7.76 -3.75
N HIS A 112 6.14 7.08 -3.70
CA HIS A 112 6.07 5.62 -3.85
C HIS A 112 4.71 5.16 -4.36
N ASN A 113 4.61 3.89 -4.71
CA ASN A 113 3.38 3.27 -5.23
C ASN A 113 2.69 2.34 -4.22
N VAL A 114 3.46 1.57 -3.48
CA VAL A 114 2.98 0.71 -2.39
C VAL A 114 3.68 1.12 -1.11
N MET A 115 2.91 1.50 -0.10
CA MET A 115 3.41 1.84 1.23
C MET A 115 3.05 0.75 2.24
N ILE A 116 4.03 0.33 3.03
CA ILE A 116 3.84 -0.61 4.13
C ILE A 116 4.49 0.01 5.36
N TYR A 117 3.69 0.29 6.39
CA TYR A 117 4.19 1.06 7.51
C TYR A 117 3.39 0.85 8.79
N GLN A 118 3.91 1.37 9.91
CA GLN A 118 3.15 1.52 11.14
C GLN A 118 3.14 2.99 11.54
N SER A 119 1.95 3.58 11.54
CA SER A 119 1.78 5.01 11.85
C SER A 119 1.88 5.35 13.32
N MET A 120 1.70 4.38 14.22
CA MET A 120 1.56 4.58 15.67
C MET A 120 0.33 5.40 16.08
N SER A 121 -0.62 5.62 15.16
CA SER A 121 -1.86 6.35 15.43
C SER A 121 -2.85 5.59 16.31
N GLY A 122 -2.69 4.26 16.42
CA GLY A 122 -3.64 3.35 17.06
C GLY A 122 -4.75 2.88 16.12
N ASP A 123 -4.68 3.18 14.83
CA ASP A 123 -5.65 2.70 13.83
C ASP A 123 -5.40 1.24 13.46
N ALA A 124 -4.14 0.80 13.54
CA ALA A 124 -3.73 -0.59 13.32
C ALA A 124 -2.83 -1.07 14.47
N GLU A 125 -2.93 -2.35 14.80
CA GLU A 125 -2.03 -2.99 15.76
C GLU A 125 -0.64 -3.19 15.15
N THR A 126 0.40 -3.09 16.01
CA THR A 126 1.77 -3.38 15.62
C THR A 126 1.96 -4.88 15.34
N GLY A 127 2.89 -5.20 14.44
CA GLY A 127 3.24 -6.57 14.07
C GLY A 127 3.61 -6.65 12.60
N THR A 128 3.81 -7.87 12.11
CA THR A 128 4.26 -8.10 10.75
C THR A 128 3.15 -7.84 9.73
N ALA A 129 3.38 -6.88 8.86
CA ALA A 129 2.53 -6.62 7.69
C ALA A 129 2.72 -7.70 6.62
N ASN A 130 1.71 -7.90 5.78
CA ASN A 130 1.82 -8.85 4.68
C ASN A 130 1.26 -8.24 3.38
N PHE A 131 2.08 -8.29 2.35
CA PHE A 131 1.65 -7.95 0.99
C PHE A 131 1.91 -9.13 0.06
N SER A 132 0.91 -9.54 -0.68
CA SER A 132 1.09 -10.57 -1.70
C SER A 132 0.37 -10.20 -2.99
N MET A 133 1.02 -10.45 -4.12
CA MET A 133 0.40 -10.29 -5.44
C MET A 133 0.81 -11.44 -6.35
N THR A 134 -0.20 -12.06 -6.98
CA THR A 134 -0.01 -13.14 -7.96
C THR A 134 -0.68 -12.74 -9.27
N GLY A 135 0.08 -12.77 -10.35
CA GLY A 135 -0.38 -12.35 -11.68
C GLY A 135 -0.75 -10.88 -11.76
N GLY A 136 -1.13 -10.44 -12.96
CA GLY A 136 -1.55 -9.06 -13.18
C GLY A 136 -0.40 -8.07 -13.33
N LYS A 137 -0.68 -6.79 -13.09
CA LYS A 137 0.27 -5.70 -13.31
C LYS A 137 0.25 -4.68 -12.18
N LEU A 138 1.44 -4.23 -11.76
CA LEU A 138 1.62 -3.18 -10.77
C LEU A 138 2.45 -2.04 -11.37
N THR A 139 1.81 -0.88 -11.56
CA THR A 139 2.41 0.28 -12.22
C THR A 139 2.60 1.44 -11.25
N SER A 140 3.86 1.88 -11.08
CA SER A 140 4.19 3.17 -10.46
C SER A 140 4.36 4.23 -11.54
N SER A 141 3.67 5.35 -11.41
CA SER A 141 3.88 6.51 -12.29
C SER A 141 5.04 7.38 -11.82
N ASN A 142 5.28 7.45 -10.51
CA ASN A 142 6.32 8.29 -9.89
C ASN A 142 6.90 7.57 -8.67
N GLY A 143 8.20 7.79 -8.43
CA GLY A 143 8.92 7.34 -7.23
C GLY A 143 9.15 5.83 -7.15
N ASP A 144 9.28 5.35 -5.93
CA ASP A 144 9.62 3.97 -5.65
C ASP A 144 8.42 3.02 -5.87
N GLN A 145 8.69 1.77 -6.27
CA GLN A 145 7.61 0.78 -6.39
C GLN A 145 7.08 0.36 -5.03
N PHE A 146 7.98 0.07 -4.08
CA PHE A 146 7.65 -0.27 -2.70
C PHE A 146 8.44 0.60 -1.72
N TYR A 147 7.76 1.07 -0.67
CA TYR A 147 8.37 1.74 0.48
C TYR A 147 7.90 1.08 1.77
N VAL A 148 8.85 0.62 2.60
CA VAL A 148 8.58 -0.02 3.89
C VAL A 148 9.29 0.75 4.99
N THR A 149 8.58 1.13 6.06
CA THR A 149 9.13 1.89 7.18
C THR A 149 8.40 1.59 8.49
N ASN A 150 9.13 1.57 9.60
CA ASN A 150 8.61 1.40 10.96
C ASN A 150 7.74 0.13 11.14
N THR A 151 8.04 -0.97 10.44
CA THR A 151 7.28 -2.22 10.55
C THR A 151 8.05 -3.40 10.00
N ASP A 152 7.78 -4.60 10.52
CA ASP A 152 8.20 -5.84 9.88
C ASP A 152 7.22 -6.17 8.75
N CYS A 153 7.72 -6.75 7.65
CA CYS A 153 6.91 -7.02 6.47
C CYS A 153 7.35 -8.25 5.70
N ASN A 154 6.37 -9.02 5.23
CA ASN A 154 6.55 -10.03 4.19
C ASN A 154 5.96 -9.50 2.88
N ILE A 155 6.77 -9.44 1.82
CA ILE A 155 6.34 -9.13 0.45
C ILE A 155 6.51 -10.39 -0.39
N THR A 156 5.45 -10.83 -1.05
CA THR A 156 5.48 -12.01 -1.94
C THR A 156 4.93 -11.62 -3.31
N LEU A 157 5.73 -11.83 -4.36
CA LEU A 157 5.34 -11.61 -5.75
C LEU A 157 5.47 -12.90 -6.55
N SER A 158 4.47 -13.19 -7.38
CA SER A 158 4.51 -14.33 -8.31
C SER A 158 3.88 -13.95 -9.64
N ASP A 159 4.64 -14.04 -10.74
CA ASP A 159 4.16 -13.76 -12.12
C ASP A 159 3.52 -12.37 -12.29
N VAL A 160 4.03 -11.34 -11.60
CA VAL A 160 3.53 -9.96 -11.67
C VAL A 160 4.33 -9.15 -12.68
N THR A 161 3.65 -8.46 -13.59
CA THR A 161 4.29 -7.47 -14.44
C THR A 161 4.51 -6.17 -13.64
N LEU A 162 5.76 -5.90 -13.28
CA LEU A 162 6.15 -4.66 -12.60
C LEU A 162 6.51 -3.59 -13.63
N VAL A 163 5.92 -2.39 -13.50
CA VAL A 163 6.23 -1.23 -14.34
C VAL A 163 6.53 -0.03 -13.45
N ASN A 164 7.76 0.45 -13.46
CA ASN A 164 8.11 1.73 -12.88
C ASN A 164 8.40 2.74 -13.99
N LYS A 165 7.59 3.79 -14.09
CA LYS A 165 7.75 4.86 -15.10
C LYS A 165 8.77 5.91 -14.67
N ASP A 166 9.08 5.98 -13.39
CA ASP A 166 10.13 6.85 -12.87
C ASP A 166 11.47 6.10 -12.92
N LYS A 167 12.36 6.58 -13.77
CA LYS A 167 13.70 5.98 -13.95
C LYS A 167 14.61 6.13 -12.72
N ASN A 168 14.28 7.02 -11.79
CA ASN A 168 15.01 7.24 -10.56
C ASN A 168 14.36 6.53 -9.37
N GLY A 169 13.16 6.00 -9.55
CA GLY A 169 12.44 5.25 -8.53
C GLY A 169 13.06 3.88 -8.31
N LYS A 170 13.16 3.49 -7.05
CA LYS A 170 13.67 2.17 -6.66
C LYS A 170 12.57 1.11 -6.78
N LEU A 171 12.99 -0.13 -6.94
CA LEU A 171 12.08 -1.26 -6.82
C LEU A 171 11.60 -1.41 -5.38
N LEU A 172 12.51 -1.30 -4.41
CA LEU A 172 12.20 -1.44 -3.00
C LEU A 172 13.08 -0.51 -2.15
N ARG A 173 12.44 0.24 -1.27
CA ARG A 173 13.11 1.03 -0.22
C ARG A 173 12.66 0.54 1.14
N VAL A 174 13.63 0.09 1.96
CA VAL A 174 13.45 -0.42 3.32
C VAL A 174 14.24 0.49 4.25
N THR A 175 13.58 1.46 4.86
CA THR A 175 14.30 2.51 5.62
C THR A 175 13.49 3.01 6.80
N GLY A 176 14.20 3.45 7.85
CA GLY A 176 13.60 4.30 8.86
C GLY A 176 13.11 5.63 8.27
N ASN A 177 12.48 6.44 9.09
CA ASN A 177 11.98 7.76 8.72
C ASN A 177 12.33 8.81 9.80
N SER A 178 12.08 10.09 9.50
CA SER A 178 12.37 11.19 10.44
C SER A 178 11.45 11.22 11.67
N ALA A 179 10.42 10.36 11.71
CA ALA A 179 9.35 10.37 12.71
C ALA A 179 8.59 11.69 12.83
N SER A 180 8.69 12.58 11.83
CA SER A 180 7.99 13.89 11.84
C SER A 180 6.47 13.75 11.86
N HIS A 181 5.94 12.58 11.48
CA HIS A 181 4.53 12.22 11.49
C HIS A 181 4.12 11.36 12.69
N GLY A 182 5.04 11.10 13.62
CA GLY A 182 4.80 10.20 14.73
C GLY A 182 5.00 8.72 14.40
N TRP A 183 5.62 8.39 13.27
CA TRP A 183 5.88 7.01 12.85
C TRP A 183 7.12 6.44 13.56
N GLY A 184 6.92 6.06 14.81
CA GLY A 184 7.96 5.52 15.66
C GLY A 184 8.91 6.59 16.23
N THR A 185 10.15 6.19 16.50
CA THR A 185 11.22 7.07 16.96
C THR A 185 12.35 7.06 15.95
N ALA A 186 12.77 8.20 15.47
CA ALA A 186 13.86 8.30 14.50
C ALA A 186 15.11 7.53 14.96
N GLY A 187 15.69 6.73 14.09
CA GLY A 187 16.81 5.84 14.38
C GLY A 187 16.44 4.53 15.09
N LYS A 188 15.14 4.30 15.38
CA LYS A 188 14.58 3.06 15.95
C LYS A 188 13.27 2.65 15.27
N ASN A 189 12.94 3.27 14.17
CA ASN A 189 11.77 3.01 13.34
C ASN A 189 12.20 2.29 12.05
N ASP A 190 13.04 1.29 12.24
CA ASP A 190 13.53 0.40 11.20
C ASP A 190 12.40 -0.41 10.56
N ALA A 191 12.72 -1.07 9.47
CA ALA A 191 11.89 -2.05 8.82
C ALA A 191 12.69 -3.34 8.62
N GLN A 192 12.03 -4.50 8.86
CA GLN A 192 12.60 -5.81 8.60
C GLN A 192 11.74 -6.48 7.53
N VAL A 193 12.28 -6.66 6.33
CA VAL A 193 11.54 -7.14 5.18
C VAL A 193 12.06 -8.49 4.71
N THR A 194 11.16 -9.47 4.59
CA THR A 194 11.39 -10.67 3.80
C THR A 194 10.68 -10.51 2.46
N PHE A 195 11.47 -10.48 1.39
CA PHE A 195 10.95 -10.33 0.02
C PHE A 195 11.11 -11.63 -0.75
N THR A 196 10.01 -12.24 -1.13
CA THR A 196 9.97 -13.50 -1.88
C THR A 196 9.45 -13.24 -3.29
N ALA A 197 10.17 -13.72 -4.29
CA ALA A 197 9.81 -13.62 -5.70
C ALA A 197 9.84 -15.00 -6.35
N ASP A 198 8.73 -15.43 -6.94
CA ASP A 198 8.62 -16.69 -7.68
C ASP A 198 8.15 -16.40 -9.11
N ALA A 199 8.82 -17.00 -10.11
CA ALA A 199 8.55 -16.77 -11.53
C ALA A 199 8.48 -15.27 -11.89
N GLN A 200 9.35 -14.45 -11.26
CA GLN A 200 9.28 -13.00 -11.28
C GLN A 200 10.49 -12.38 -11.98
N THR A 201 10.24 -11.52 -12.98
CA THR A 201 11.26 -10.63 -13.52
C THR A 201 11.18 -9.28 -12.82
N MET A 202 12.31 -8.79 -12.35
CA MET A 202 12.41 -7.52 -11.62
C MET A 202 13.51 -6.66 -12.18
N GLU A 203 13.28 -5.35 -12.22
CA GLU A 203 14.24 -4.33 -12.63
C GLU A 203 14.19 -3.19 -11.62
N GLY A 204 15.35 -2.67 -11.25
CA GLY A 204 15.52 -1.55 -10.31
C GLY A 204 16.29 -1.93 -9.05
N ASP A 205 16.72 -0.89 -8.33
CA ASP A 205 17.50 -1.04 -7.10
C ASP A 205 16.62 -1.42 -5.92
N MET A 206 17.17 -2.23 -5.02
CA MET A 206 16.64 -2.46 -3.66
C MET A 206 17.60 -1.86 -2.65
N GLU A 207 17.08 -1.10 -1.70
CA GLU A 207 17.86 -0.39 -0.69
C GLU A 207 17.36 -0.68 0.71
N ALA A 208 18.26 -1.05 1.61
CA ALA A 208 18.04 -1.02 3.06
C ALA A 208 19.01 -0.02 3.70
N ASP A 209 18.52 0.80 4.64
CA ASP A 209 19.37 1.71 5.38
C ASP A 209 20.14 1.02 6.52
N SER A 210 20.92 1.79 7.28
CA SER A 210 21.80 1.25 8.32
C SER A 210 21.09 0.64 9.55
N ILE A 211 19.78 0.84 9.68
CA ILE A 211 19.00 0.32 10.81
C ILE A 211 18.00 -0.77 10.37
N SER A 212 17.78 -0.94 9.07
CA SER A 212 16.78 -1.84 8.50
C SER A 212 17.42 -3.12 7.94
N THR A 213 16.61 -4.16 7.74
CA THR A 213 17.03 -5.46 7.20
C THR A 213 16.18 -5.85 5.99
N LEU A 214 16.84 -6.39 4.97
CA LEU A 214 16.19 -6.94 3.77
C LEU A 214 16.74 -8.35 3.50
N ASP A 215 15.86 -9.35 3.60
CA ASP A 215 16.10 -10.73 3.25
C ASP A 215 15.42 -11.05 1.90
N LEU A 216 16.18 -11.70 0.96
CA LEU A 216 15.74 -12.02 -0.41
C LEU A 216 15.71 -13.53 -0.67
#